data_b8368560fd5097e11dc632b72201a109
#
_entry.id   b8368560fd5097e11dc632b72201a109
#
_cell.length_a   1.000
_cell.length_b   1.000
_cell.length_c   1.000
_cell.angle_alpha   90.00
_cell.angle_beta   90.00
_cell.angle_gamma   90.00
#
_symmetry.space_group_name_H-M   'P 1'
#
loop_
_entity.id
_entity.type
_entity.pdbx_description
1 polymer ?
#
loop_
_entity_poly.entity_id
_entity_poly.type
_entity_poly.pdbx_seq_one_letter_code
_entity_poly.pdbx_strand_id
1 'polypeptide(L)'
;MEVLKLRAAGDEESRRGLRLLASLRPLWLVFLLSPSLGITSAAQSGAGGVRAGSREYAVNLTFAVYQYDAGRSPAMEEVTRLQGTYSTAQEEIAYLKDKNKLEEIAVRHIRSVGLRSGETFNDAVLLGPEYMVFTLTPRDVVRGYMKLELRVRYANEPLLDVKGVEFGNFETVMLRGGKGMFGVKYFVGGGGRQESVPTERTLLVSVTPEIVPVVNLRNRPGELSHPVDEYGGPIRINQGDRFTPPVALERVAPQFEAGRTVRGAVLLGGVVTPEGKIINIRVLRSLDPVIDDRAVDAFRQYKFSPALLNAKAVFATYREELTFAAAPPSILEIEEEKRKQRELEKEKEKQRRKKP
;
A
#
# COMPACT_ATOMS: atom_id res chain seq x y z
N MET A 1 -0.57 29.33 -59.82
CA MET A 1 0.82 29.38 -60.29
C MET A 1 1.60 28.49 -59.36
N GLU A 2 1.77 27.41 -59.82
CA GLU A 2 2.78 26.44 -60.34
C GLU A 2 3.26 25.55 -59.18
N VAL A 3 2.83 24.26 -59.13
CA VAL A 3 3.12 23.10 -59.97
C VAL A 3 4.62 22.75 -60.02
N LEU A 4 4.91 21.57 -59.47
CA LEU A 4 5.72 20.46 -60.07
C LEU A 4 6.15 19.57 -58.90
N LYS A 5 5.65 18.32 -58.73
CA LYS A 5 5.80 17.07 -59.48
C LYS A 5 7.23 16.80 -59.94
N LEU A 6 7.74 15.66 -59.42
CA LEU A 6 8.39 14.54 -60.14
C LEU A 6 9.01 13.58 -59.13
N ARG A 7 8.47 12.32 -59.06
CA ARG A 7 8.89 11.07 -59.74
C ARG A 7 10.15 10.48 -59.12
N ALA A 8 10.13 9.39 -58.42
CA ALA A 8 9.94 7.96 -58.78
C ALA A 8 11.04 7.39 -59.72
N ALA A 9 11.61 6.34 -59.27
CA ALA A 9 12.27 5.21 -59.93
C ALA A 9 13.53 4.83 -59.16
N GLY A 10 13.71 3.66 -58.72
CA GLY A 10 13.85 2.34 -59.31
C GLY A 10 15.26 1.92 -58.98
N ASP A 11 15.63 0.82 -58.68
CA ASP A 11 15.61 -0.56 -59.08
C ASP A 11 16.42 -1.35 -58.05
N GLU A 12 15.98 -2.45 -57.57
CA GLU A 12 16.27 -3.85 -57.93
C GLU A 12 17.73 -4.19 -58.24
N GLU A 13 18.07 -5.35 -57.76
CA GLU A 13 19.26 -6.18 -57.98
C GLU A 13 20.40 -6.01 -56.95
N SER A 14 20.71 -6.99 -56.14
CA SER A 14 21.37 -8.21 -56.55
C SER A 14 21.30 -9.31 -55.50
N ARG A 15 20.70 -10.40 -55.90
CA ARG A 15 20.85 -11.72 -55.28
C ARG A 15 22.22 -12.31 -55.62
N ARG A 16 22.66 -13.22 -54.77
CA ARG A 16 23.69 -14.25 -54.86
C ARG A 16 24.83 -13.99 -53.89
N GLY A 17 25.22 -14.90 -53.12
CA GLY A 17 25.21 -16.32 -53.02
C GLY A 17 26.13 -16.77 -51.96
N LEU A 18 26.06 -17.80 -51.50
CA LEU A 18 26.61 -19.16 -51.30
C LEU A 18 26.69 -19.45 -49.82
N ARG A 19 25.94 -20.39 -49.29
CA ARG A 19 26.11 -21.86 -49.23
C ARG A 19 27.44 -22.35 -48.73
N LEU A 20 27.31 -23.25 -47.72
CA LEU A 20 28.15 -24.39 -47.33
C LEU A 20 29.06 -24.09 -46.14
N LEU A 21 29.17 -24.91 -45.12
CA LEU A 21 29.05 -26.34 -44.83
C LEU A 21 28.86 -26.50 -43.33
N ALA A 22 27.95 -27.24 -42.87
CA ALA A 22 27.97 -28.66 -42.58
C ALA A 22 28.65 -29.09 -41.29
N SER A 23 27.79 -29.61 -40.44
CA SER A 23 27.94 -30.85 -39.68
C SER A 23 29.10 -31.01 -38.72
N LEU A 24 28.76 -31.25 -37.45
CA LEU A 24 29.26 -32.42 -36.70
C LEU A 24 28.42 -32.59 -35.42
N ARG A 25 27.56 -33.55 -35.42
CA ARG A 25 27.22 -34.47 -34.32
C ARG A 25 28.00 -35.76 -34.65
N PRO A 26 28.20 -36.75 -33.76
CA PRO A 26 27.68 -36.99 -32.42
C PRO A 26 28.77 -37.54 -31.49
N LEU A 27 28.45 -37.80 -30.23
CA LEU A 27 28.78 -39.13 -29.63
C LEU A 27 28.02 -39.34 -28.29
N TRP A 28 27.21 -40.35 -28.35
CA TRP A 28 26.62 -41.12 -27.27
C TRP A 28 27.67 -41.72 -26.38
N LEU A 29 27.47 -41.71 -25.06
CA LEU A 29 27.97 -42.77 -24.19
C LEU A 29 26.90 -43.15 -23.18
N VAL A 30 26.30 -44.28 -23.48
CA VAL A 30 25.43 -45.09 -22.61
C VAL A 30 26.31 -45.76 -21.58
N PHE A 31 25.96 -45.65 -20.29
CA PHE A 31 26.34 -46.63 -19.27
C PHE A 31 25.09 -47.16 -18.60
N LEU A 32 24.78 -48.40 -18.93
CA LEU A 32 23.87 -49.30 -18.22
C LEU A 32 24.64 -50.01 -17.10
N LEU A 33 23.94 -50.31 -16.03
CA LEU A 33 23.89 -51.54 -15.18
C LEU A 33 23.59 -51.13 -13.73
N SER A 34 22.39 -51.21 -13.21
CA SER A 34 21.59 -52.35 -12.67
C SER A 34 21.94 -52.77 -11.24
N PRO A 35 21.09 -53.51 -10.54
CA PRO A 35 20.25 -52.92 -9.48
C PRO A 35 20.54 -53.58 -8.14
N SER A 36 20.12 -52.95 -7.05
CA SER A 36 19.91 -53.70 -5.81
C SER A 36 18.66 -53.18 -5.09
N LEU A 37 17.75 -54.08 -4.86
CA LEU A 37 16.54 -53.98 -4.12
C LEU A 37 16.75 -53.50 -2.68
N GLY A 38 15.92 -52.59 -2.25
CA GLY A 38 15.68 -52.23 -0.87
C GLY A 38 14.31 -51.62 -0.72
N ILE A 39 13.32 -52.43 -0.46
CA ILE A 39 11.94 -52.02 -0.17
C ILE A 39 11.91 -51.44 1.22
N THR A 40 11.60 -50.16 1.36
CA THR A 40 10.93 -49.62 2.55
C THR A 40 9.93 -48.59 2.13
N SER A 41 8.69 -48.94 2.35
CA SER A 41 7.49 -48.12 2.24
C SER A 41 7.59 -46.95 3.20
N ALA A 42 7.55 -45.73 2.65
CA ALA A 42 7.16 -44.53 3.40
C ALA A 42 6.29 -43.65 2.52
N ALA A 43 5.09 -43.41 3.01
CA ALA A 43 4.10 -42.58 2.38
C ALA A 43 4.68 -41.19 2.06
N GLN A 44 4.81 -40.85 0.79
CA GLN A 44 5.08 -39.49 0.33
C GLN A 44 3.75 -38.72 0.31
N SER A 45 3.49 -38.00 1.40
CA SER A 45 2.62 -36.86 1.34
C SER A 45 3.27 -35.79 0.43
N GLY A 46 2.63 -35.44 -0.66
CA GLY A 46 3.08 -34.44 -1.61
C GLY A 46 3.28 -33.07 -0.95
N ALA A 47 4.51 -32.80 -0.55
CA ALA A 47 4.95 -31.45 -0.21
C ALA A 47 5.55 -30.85 -1.46
N GLY A 48 4.80 -29.98 -2.14
CA GLY A 48 5.33 -29.09 -3.17
C GLY A 48 6.52 -28.34 -2.59
N GLY A 49 7.69 -28.50 -3.20
CA GLY A 49 8.95 -27.94 -2.72
C GLY A 49 8.90 -26.41 -2.64
N VAL A 50 8.64 -25.89 -1.47
CA VAL A 50 8.81 -24.49 -1.14
C VAL A 50 10.30 -24.22 -1.11
N ARG A 51 10.82 -23.40 -2.03
CA ARG A 51 12.22 -22.98 -2.05
C ARG A 51 12.62 -22.44 -0.68
N ALA A 52 13.72 -22.93 -0.13
CA ALA A 52 14.19 -22.64 1.24
C ALA A 52 14.34 -21.14 1.56
N GLY A 53 14.50 -20.26 0.54
CA GLY A 53 14.60 -18.82 0.72
C GLY A 53 13.30 -18.09 1.09
N SER A 54 12.12 -18.70 0.84
CA SER A 54 10.82 -18.04 1.07
C SER A 54 10.37 -17.99 2.55
N ARG A 55 11.09 -18.66 3.45
CA ARG A 55 10.75 -18.71 4.89
C ARG A 55 11.45 -17.67 5.75
N GLU A 56 12.43 -16.97 5.21
CA GLU A 56 13.23 -15.98 5.97
C GLU A 56 12.62 -14.58 5.97
N TYR A 57 11.82 -14.27 4.95
CA TYR A 57 11.22 -12.94 4.76
C TYR A 57 9.70 -12.99 4.74
N ALA A 58 9.13 -11.92 5.24
CA ALA A 58 7.71 -11.63 5.22
C ALA A 58 7.52 -10.22 4.67
N VAL A 59 6.30 -9.78 4.52
CA VAL A 59 6.00 -8.46 3.99
C VAL A 59 4.92 -7.77 4.82
N ASN A 60 5.12 -6.51 5.15
CA ASN A 60 4.06 -5.61 5.56
C ASN A 60 3.53 -4.93 4.29
N LEU A 61 2.33 -5.30 3.88
CA LEU A 61 1.65 -4.69 2.73
C LEU A 61 0.80 -3.52 3.20
N THR A 62 1.06 -2.35 2.65
CA THR A 62 0.12 -1.22 2.74
C THR A 62 -0.61 -1.13 1.40
N PHE A 63 -1.93 -1.17 1.44
CA PHE A 63 -2.75 -0.95 0.25
C PHE A 63 -3.77 0.15 0.50
N ALA A 64 -4.01 0.95 -0.52
CA ALA A 64 -5.05 1.96 -0.52
C ALA A 64 -5.97 1.77 -1.72
N VAL A 65 -7.25 2.00 -1.48
CA VAL A 65 -8.31 1.84 -2.45
C VAL A 65 -8.80 3.21 -2.88
N TYR A 66 -8.76 3.46 -4.17
CA TYR A 66 -9.22 4.68 -4.80
C TYR A 66 -10.37 4.38 -5.77
N GLN A 67 -11.13 5.39 -6.02
CA GLN A 67 -12.08 5.45 -7.14
C GLN A 67 -11.85 6.71 -7.95
N TYR A 68 -12.07 6.66 -9.25
CA TYR A 68 -12.00 7.82 -10.12
C TYR A 68 -13.01 7.75 -11.27
N ASP A 69 -13.28 8.89 -11.89
CA ASP A 69 -14.17 8.98 -13.04
C ASP A 69 -13.39 8.72 -14.34
N ALA A 70 -13.53 7.52 -14.89
CA ALA A 70 -12.88 7.16 -16.15
C ALA A 70 -13.54 7.80 -17.39
N GLY A 71 -14.76 8.33 -17.26
CA GLY A 71 -15.42 9.07 -18.35
C GLY A 71 -14.80 10.44 -18.60
N ARG A 72 -14.12 10.98 -17.58
CA ARG A 72 -13.45 12.29 -17.61
C ARG A 72 -11.93 12.20 -17.56
N SER A 73 -11.39 11.00 -17.41
CA SER A 73 -9.96 10.77 -17.23
C SER A 73 -9.37 10.03 -18.42
N PRO A 74 -8.09 10.26 -18.77
CA PRO A 74 -7.39 9.44 -19.74
C PRO A 74 -7.36 7.96 -19.34
N ALA A 75 -7.20 7.06 -20.31
CA ALA A 75 -7.02 5.67 -20.04
C ALA A 75 -5.70 5.45 -19.26
N MET A 76 -5.79 4.76 -18.12
CA MET A 76 -4.64 4.38 -17.32
C MET A 76 -4.27 2.92 -17.61
N GLU A 77 -2.98 2.59 -17.61
CA GLU A 77 -2.50 1.22 -17.73
C GLU A 77 -3.01 0.35 -16.57
N GLU A 78 -3.11 -0.96 -16.79
CA GLU A 78 -3.55 -1.90 -15.74
C GLU A 78 -2.59 -1.95 -14.57
N VAL A 79 -1.29 -1.81 -14.85
CA VAL A 79 -0.22 -1.78 -13.84
C VAL A 79 0.63 -0.55 -14.06
N THR A 80 0.61 0.38 -13.15
CA THR A 80 1.40 1.62 -13.20
C THR A 80 2.32 1.70 -11.99
N ARG A 81 3.62 1.83 -12.23
CA ARG A 81 4.62 2.03 -11.17
C ARG A 81 4.77 3.52 -10.90
N LEU A 82 4.57 3.94 -9.65
CA LEU A 82 4.77 5.33 -9.28
C LEU A 82 6.26 5.64 -9.15
N GLN A 83 6.65 6.80 -9.66
CA GLN A 83 8.01 7.29 -9.51
C GLN A 83 8.13 8.07 -8.19
N GLY A 84 8.94 7.58 -7.26
CA GLY A 84 9.16 8.19 -5.96
C GLY A 84 8.44 7.49 -4.82
N THR A 85 8.49 8.12 -3.65
CA THR A 85 7.90 7.61 -2.42
C THR A 85 6.78 8.55 -2.00
N TYR A 86 5.61 8.00 -1.75
CA TYR A 86 4.42 8.72 -1.32
C TYR A 86 4.09 8.32 0.11
N SER A 87 3.96 9.30 0.98
CA SER A 87 3.72 9.09 2.41
C SER A 87 2.25 8.98 2.72
N THR A 88 1.42 9.69 1.95
CA THR A 88 -0.03 9.76 2.17
C THR A 88 -0.80 9.47 0.89
N ALA A 89 -2.06 9.08 1.05
CA ALA A 89 -2.99 8.94 -0.06
C ALA A 89 -3.22 10.26 -0.81
N GLN A 90 -3.10 11.40 -0.14
CA GLN A 90 -3.25 12.72 -0.78
C GLN A 90 -2.08 13.02 -1.72
N GLU A 91 -0.86 12.66 -1.34
CA GLU A 91 0.32 12.77 -2.21
C GLU A 91 0.18 11.86 -3.44
N GLU A 92 -0.31 10.62 -3.27
CA GLU A 92 -0.63 9.73 -4.39
C GLU A 92 -1.71 10.32 -5.31
N ILE A 93 -2.79 10.88 -4.73
CA ILE A 93 -3.85 11.58 -5.48
C ILE A 93 -3.29 12.78 -6.25
N ALA A 94 -2.44 13.58 -5.63
CA ALA A 94 -1.82 14.74 -6.27
C ALA A 94 -0.97 14.29 -7.47
N TYR A 95 -0.16 13.23 -7.31
CA TYR A 95 0.60 12.64 -8.41
C TYR A 95 -0.29 12.15 -9.54
N LEU A 96 -1.35 11.40 -9.23
CA LEU A 96 -2.28 10.84 -10.22
C LEU A 96 -3.02 11.95 -10.99
N LYS A 97 -3.39 13.03 -10.32
CA LYS A 97 -3.96 14.23 -10.97
C LYS A 97 -2.96 14.93 -11.87
N ASP A 98 -1.71 15.08 -11.43
CA ASP A 98 -0.68 15.77 -12.22
C ASP A 98 -0.16 14.92 -13.39
N LYS A 99 0.25 13.68 -13.16
CA LYS A 99 0.89 12.83 -14.16
C LYS A 99 -0.11 12.06 -15.03
N ASN A 100 -1.13 11.48 -14.41
CA ASN A 100 -2.12 10.66 -15.11
C ASN A 100 -3.39 11.43 -15.50
N LYS A 101 -3.49 12.72 -15.09
CA LYS A 101 -4.65 13.59 -15.37
C LYS A 101 -5.99 12.97 -14.94
N LEU A 102 -5.97 12.20 -13.83
CA LEU A 102 -7.20 11.59 -13.31
C LEU A 102 -8.10 12.63 -12.65
N GLU A 103 -9.36 12.60 -12.97
CA GLU A 103 -10.37 13.49 -12.41
C GLU A 103 -11.26 12.77 -11.37
N GLU A 104 -11.80 13.52 -10.44
CA GLU A 104 -12.69 13.04 -9.38
C GLU A 104 -12.14 11.82 -8.62
N ILE A 105 -10.81 11.75 -8.48
CA ILE A 105 -10.16 10.68 -7.72
C ILE A 105 -10.34 10.91 -6.21
N ALA A 106 -10.72 9.87 -5.49
CA ALA A 106 -10.88 9.89 -4.04
C ALA A 106 -10.40 8.57 -3.42
N VAL A 107 -9.69 8.68 -2.29
CA VAL A 107 -9.36 7.52 -1.45
C VAL A 107 -10.60 7.04 -0.69
N ARG A 108 -10.75 5.71 -0.56
CA ARG A 108 -11.88 5.08 0.10
C ARG A 108 -11.50 4.18 1.26
N HIS A 109 -10.30 3.62 1.21
CA HIS A 109 -9.83 2.70 2.23
C HIS A 109 -8.31 2.64 2.22
N ILE A 110 -7.70 2.55 3.39
CA ILE A 110 -6.25 2.34 3.55
C ILE A 110 -6.06 1.28 4.63
N ARG A 111 -5.27 0.27 4.33
CA ARG A 111 -4.99 -0.83 5.25
C ARG A 111 -3.53 -1.28 5.14
N SER A 112 -2.97 -1.66 6.29
CA SER A 112 -1.69 -2.36 6.34
C SER A 112 -1.84 -3.71 7.02
N VAL A 113 -1.17 -4.72 6.48
CA VAL A 113 -1.21 -6.09 6.97
C VAL A 113 0.14 -6.76 6.83
N GLY A 114 0.56 -7.50 7.86
CA GLY A 114 1.78 -8.31 7.83
C GLY A 114 1.47 -9.74 7.38
N LEU A 115 2.14 -10.22 6.32
CA LEU A 115 1.89 -11.52 5.71
C LEU A 115 3.20 -12.26 5.44
N ARG A 116 3.15 -13.59 5.53
CA ARG A 116 4.22 -14.46 5.04
C ARG A 116 3.97 -14.83 3.58
N SER A 117 5.01 -15.28 2.91
CA SER A 117 4.87 -15.82 1.56
C SER A 117 3.85 -16.97 1.54
N GLY A 118 2.84 -16.86 0.67
CA GLY A 118 1.76 -17.81 0.54
C GLY A 118 0.59 -17.64 1.52
N GLU A 119 0.70 -16.78 2.52
CA GLU A 119 -0.39 -16.45 3.42
C GLU A 119 -1.42 -15.55 2.72
N THR A 120 -2.71 -15.85 2.90
CA THR A 120 -3.79 -15.10 2.27
C THR A 120 -4.48 -14.23 3.30
N PHE A 121 -4.63 -12.95 2.98
CA PHE A 121 -5.41 -11.98 3.73
C PHE A 121 -6.68 -11.62 2.98
N ASN A 122 -7.79 -11.62 3.71
CA ASN A 122 -9.07 -11.17 3.21
C ASN A 122 -9.52 -9.93 3.99
N ASP A 123 -10.00 -8.93 3.28
CA ASP A 123 -10.60 -7.73 3.85
C ASP A 123 -11.89 -7.40 3.10
N ALA A 124 -12.79 -6.68 3.73
CA ALA A 124 -14.03 -6.25 3.12
C ALA A 124 -14.37 -4.84 3.59
N VAL A 125 -14.70 -3.99 2.63
CA VAL A 125 -15.11 -2.61 2.91
C VAL A 125 -16.43 -2.30 2.24
N LEU A 126 -17.34 -1.63 2.95
CA LEU A 126 -18.60 -1.18 2.38
C LEU A 126 -18.34 0.04 1.50
N LEU A 127 -18.58 -0.10 0.20
CA LEU A 127 -18.43 0.98 -0.78
C LEU A 127 -19.74 1.13 -1.58
N GLY A 128 -20.42 2.24 -1.36
CA GLY A 128 -21.76 2.40 -1.90
C GLY A 128 -22.75 1.42 -1.27
N PRO A 129 -23.60 0.75 -2.04
CA PRO A 129 -24.62 -0.17 -1.51
C PRO A 129 -24.08 -1.57 -1.15
N GLU A 130 -22.88 -1.96 -1.60
CA GLU A 130 -22.37 -3.31 -1.51
C GLU A 130 -20.96 -3.36 -0.92
N TYR A 131 -20.55 -4.57 -0.50
CA TYR A 131 -19.20 -4.81 -0.03
C TYR A 131 -18.22 -5.04 -1.18
N MET A 132 -17.06 -4.39 -1.08
CA MET A 132 -15.89 -4.71 -1.87
C MET A 132 -14.98 -5.62 -1.05
N VAL A 133 -14.68 -6.80 -1.60
CA VAL A 133 -13.89 -7.84 -0.94
C VAL A 133 -12.51 -7.93 -1.61
N PHE A 134 -11.47 -7.87 -0.81
CA PHE A 134 -10.07 -7.96 -1.21
C PHE A 134 -9.48 -9.27 -0.75
N THR A 135 -8.75 -9.94 -1.63
CA THR A 135 -7.96 -11.13 -1.31
C THR A 135 -6.53 -10.88 -1.78
N LEU A 136 -5.59 -10.81 -0.85
CA LEU A 136 -4.17 -10.56 -1.12
C LEU A 136 -3.34 -11.77 -0.70
N THR A 137 -2.44 -12.21 -1.58
CA THR A 137 -1.53 -13.31 -1.29
C THR A 137 -0.13 -12.98 -1.82
N PRO A 138 0.84 -12.63 -0.95
CA PRO A 138 2.21 -12.46 -1.38
C PRO A 138 2.84 -13.79 -1.75
N ARG A 139 3.60 -13.80 -2.83
CA ARG A 139 4.36 -14.95 -3.34
C ARG A 139 5.83 -14.58 -3.47
N ASP A 140 6.68 -15.59 -3.44
CA ASP A 140 8.12 -15.46 -3.68
C ASP A 140 8.78 -14.30 -2.90
N VAL A 141 8.38 -14.13 -1.62
CA VAL A 141 8.93 -13.05 -0.78
C VAL A 141 10.38 -13.37 -0.46
N VAL A 142 11.28 -12.55 -1.01
CA VAL A 142 12.74 -12.62 -0.81
C VAL A 142 13.28 -11.26 -0.43
N ARG A 143 14.57 -11.14 -0.14
CA ARG A 143 15.19 -9.87 0.17
C ARG A 143 14.99 -8.85 -0.96
N GLY A 144 14.24 -7.78 -0.67
CA GLY A 144 14.03 -6.66 -1.59
C GLY A 144 13.03 -6.88 -2.73
N TYR A 145 12.38 -8.05 -2.80
CA TYR A 145 11.49 -8.40 -3.90
C TYR A 145 10.36 -9.32 -3.47
N MET A 146 9.20 -9.17 -4.09
CA MET A 146 8.07 -10.09 -3.94
C MET A 146 7.17 -10.09 -5.18
N LYS A 147 6.31 -11.11 -5.27
CA LYS A 147 5.16 -11.15 -6.17
C LYS A 147 3.87 -11.04 -5.37
N LEU A 148 2.84 -10.48 -5.97
CA LEU A 148 1.50 -10.39 -5.38
C LEU A 148 0.46 -11.00 -6.28
N GLU A 149 -0.43 -11.78 -5.66
CA GLU A 149 -1.74 -12.12 -6.21
C GLU A 149 -2.76 -11.24 -5.49
N LEU A 150 -3.51 -10.45 -6.24
CA LEU A 150 -4.57 -9.60 -5.71
C LEU A 150 -5.86 -9.85 -6.48
N ARG A 151 -6.91 -10.18 -5.75
CA ARG A 151 -8.27 -10.27 -6.29
C ARG A 151 -9.17 -9.30 -5.56
N VAL A 152 -9.96 -8.54 -6.32
CA VAL A 152 -10.99 -7.66 -5.80
C VAL A 152 -12.33 -8.00 -6.43
N ARG A 153 -13.36 -8.17 -5.60
CA ARG A 153 -14.74 -8.41 -6.02
C ARG A 153 -15.66 -7.35 -5.44
N TYR A 154 -16.66 -6.94 -6.20
CA TYR A 154 -17.72 -6.04 -5.75
C TYR A 154 -19.07 -6.62 -6.18
N ALA A 155 -20.02 -6.70 -5.26
CA ALA A 155 -21.33 -7.34 -5.51
C ALA A 155 -21.19 -8.74 -6.17
N ASN A 156 -20.18 -9.52 -5.74
CA ASN A 156 -19.79 -10.82 -6.30
C ASN A 156 -19.16 -10.80 -7.72
N GLU A 157 -19.11 -9.66 -8.38
CA GLU A 157 -18.45 -9.51 -9.67
C GLU A 157 -16.93 -9.24 -9.51
N PRO A 158 -16.06 -9.85 -10.31
CA PRO A 158 -14.64 -9.57 -10.27
C PRO A 158 -14.35 -8.19 -10.87
N LEU A 159 -13.68 -7.32 -10.11
CA LEU A 159 -13.21 -6.02 -10.58
C LEU A 159 -11.72 -6.01 -10.89
N LEU A 160 -10.95 -6.87 -10.22
CA LEU A 160 -9.51 -7.00 -10.41
C LEU A 160 -9.10 -8.44 -10.08
N ASP A 161 -8.33 -9.07 -10.95
CA ASP A 161 -7.71 -10.38 -10.70
C ASP A 161 -6.31 -10.36 -11.34
N VAL A 162 -5.32 -9.97 -10.56
CA VAL A 162 -3.92 -9.93 -10.99
C VAL A 162 -3.13 -11.02 -10.29
N LYS A 163 -2.22 -11.65 -11.04
CA LYS A 163 -1.37 -12.72 -10.54
C LYS A 163 0.08 -12.45 -10.90
N GLY A 164 0.95 -12.54 -9.90
CA GLY A 164 2.38 -12.48 -10.11
C GLY A 164 2.91 -11.10 -10.45
N VAL A 165 2.20 -10.01 -10.11
CA VAL A 165 2.76 -8.66 -10.22
C VAL A 165 3.95 -8.55 -9.29
N GLU A 166 5.05 -8.06 -9.83
CA GLU A 166 6.34 -7.95 -9.14
C GLU A 166 6.47 -6.59 -8.45
N PHE A 167 7.02 -6.60 -7.25
CA PHE A 167 7.25 -5.41 -6.44
C PHE A 167 8.68 -5.39 -5.89
N GLY A 168 9.35 -4.27 -6.03
CA GLY A 168 10.52 -3.93 -5.22
C GLY A 168 10.11 -3.52 -3.81
N ASN A 169 11.04 -3.56 -2.87
CA ASN A 169 10.79 -3.08 -1.52
C ASN A 169 10.54 -1.57 -1.52
N PHE A 170 9.50 -1.12 -0.83
CA PHE A 170 8.99 0.27 -0.80
C PHE A 170 8.49 0.82 -2.15
N GLU A 171 8.42 0.02 -3.19
CA GLU A 171 7.87 0.43 -4.48
C GLU A 171 6.34 0.51 -4.41
N THR A 172 5.77 1.63 -4.83
CA THR A 172 4.30 1.77 -4.95
C THR A 172 3.86 1.45 -6.36
N VAL A 173 2.97 0.48 -6.49
CA VAL A 173 2.37 0.08 -7.76
C VAL A 173 0.87 0.30 -7.69
N MET A 174 0.34 0.98 -8.70
CA MET A 174 -1.09 1.17 -8.91
C MET A 174 -1.63 0.08 -9.83
N LEU A 175 -2.72 -0.55 -9.41
CA LEU A 175 -3.43 -1.60 -10.14
C LEU A 175 -4.81 -1.08 -10.50
N ARG A 176 -5.08 -0.92 -11.82
CA ARG A 176 -6.37 -0.48 -12.31
C ARG A 176 -7.31 -1.68 -12.44
N GLY A 177 -8.44 -1.59 -11.76
CA GLY A 177 -9.52 -2.55 -11.88
C GLY A 177 -10.63 -2.13 -12.82
N GLY A 178 -11.72 -2.89 -12.79
CA GLY A 178 -12.93 -2.63 -13.54
C GLY A 178 -13.76 -1.47 -13.00
N LYS A 179 -14.90 -1.26 -13.66
CA LYS A 179 -15.91 -0.29 -13.26
C LYS A 179 -16.99 -0.93 -12.41
N GLY A 180 -17.59 -0.15 -11.52
CA GLY A 180 -18.70 -0.57 -10.69
C GLY A 180 -19.47 0.60 -10.09
N MET A 181 -20.65 0.33 -9.54
CA MET A 181 -21.57 1.31 -8.94
C MET A 181 -21.22 1.62 -7.46
N PHE A 182 -19.92 1.76 -7.15
CA PHE A 182 -19.42 2.00 -5.80
C PHE A 182 -19.13 3.48 -5.50
N GLY A 183 -19.25 4.37 -6.47
CA GLY A 183 -19.25 5.81 -6.23
C GLY A 183 -20.56 6.29 -5.61
N VAL A 184 -20.52 7.41 -4.90
CA VAL A 184 -21.70 8.03 -4.32
C VAL A 184 -21.76 9.49 -4.73
N LYS A 185 -22.89 9.92 -5.27
CA LYS A 185 -23.19 11.31 -5.55
C LYS A 185 -24.29 11.78 -4.60
N TYR A 186 -24.09 12.93 -3.96
CA TYR A 186 -25.06 13.50 -3.04
C TYR A 186 -25.84 14.61 -3.72
N PHE A 187 -27.16 14.60 -3.57
CA PHE A 187 -28.05 15.67 -3.99
C PHE A 187 -28.74 16.26 -2.75
N VAL A 188 -28.85 17.59 -2.70
CA VAL A 188 -29.64 18.28 -1.68
C VAL A 188 -30.99 18.53 -2.29
N GLY A 189 -32.01 17.79 -1.86
CA GLY A 189 -33.40 17.98 -2.30
C GLY A 189 -34.03 19.19 -1.67
N GLY A 190 -35.15 19.68 -2.26
CA GLY A 190 -35.94 20.81 -1.78
C GLY A 190 -36.63 20.56 -0.44
N GLY A 191 -35.90 20.45 0.63
CA GLY A 191 -36.32 20.13 2.00
C GLY A 191 -35.14 19.86 2.90
N GLY A 192 -33.91 20.05 2.39
CA GLY A 192 -32.66 19.80 3.15
C GLY A 192 -32.34 18.33 3.33
N ARG A 193 -33.06 17.41 2.69
CA ARG A 193 -32.75 15.96 2.73
C ARG A 193 -31.65 15.65 1.73
N GLN A 194 -30.54 15.16 2.25
CA GLN A 194 -29.43 14.71 1.42
C GLN A 194 -29.75 13.30 0.88
N GLU A 195 -29.83 13.18 -0.43
CA GLU A 195 -30.06 11.91 -1.11
C GLU A 195 -28.74 11.41 -1.74
N SER A 196 -28.38 10.16 -1.50
CA SER A 196 -27.19 9.55 -2.04
C SER A 196 -27.56 8.64 -3.20
N VAL A 197 -26.92 8.85 -4.37
CA VAL A 197 -27.14 8.02 -5.56
C VAL A 197 -25.85 7.31 -5.91
N PRO A 198 -25.88 5.96 -6.08
CA PRO A 198 -24.72 5.21 -6.58
C PRO A 198 -24.29 5.73 -7.94
N THR A 199 -22.98 5.85 -8.14
CA THR A 199 -22.40 6.29 -9.42
C THR A 199 -21.36 5.31 -9.91
N GLU A 200 -21.25 5.15 -11.24
CA GLU A 200 -20.20 4.34 -11.82
C GLU A 200 -18.84 4.98 -11.57
N ARG A 201 -17.90 4.20 -11.08
CA ARG A 201 -16.50 4.60 -10.86
C ARG A 201 -15.57 3.47 -11.27
N THR A 202 -14.33 3.82 -11.59
CA THR A 202 -13.26 2.85 -11.85
C THR A 202 -12.46 2.63 -10.58
N LEU A 203 -12.18 1.36 -10.29
CA LEU A 203 -11.35 0.95 -9.17
C LEU A 203 -9.88 1.22 -9.49
N LEU A 204 -9.16 1.70 -8.47
CA LEU A 204 -7.71 1.78 -8.48
C LEU A 204 -7.19 1.34 -7.10
N VAL A 205 -6.20 0.46 -7.07
CA VAL A 205 -5.60 -0.03 -5.83
C VAL A 205 -4.10 0.26 -5.86
N SER A 206 -3.61 1.05 -4.90
CA SER A 206 -2.17 1.15 -4.67
C SER A 206 -1.72 0.06 -3.72
N VAL A 207 -0.55 -0.50 -3.97
CA VAL A 207 0.09 -1.46 -3.08
C VAL A 207 1.54 -1.09 -2.92
N THR A 208 1.98 -1.10 -1.65
CA THR A 208 3.37 -0.82 -1.29
C THR A 208 3.85 -1.84 -0.27
N PRO A 209 4.84 -2.66 -0.61
CA PRO A 209 5.43 -3.62 0.33
C PRO A 209 6.55 -2.99 1.15
N GLU A 210 6.66 -3.41 2.40
CA GLU A 210 7.84 -3.33 3.24
C GLU A 210 8.28 -4.77 3.56
N ILE A 211 9.34 -5.25 2.92
CA ILE A 211 9.84 -6.61 3.12
C ILE A 211 10.69 -6.64 4.38
N VAL A 212 10.37 -7.55 5.28
CA VAL A 212 10.96 -7.65 6.62
C VAL A 212 11.44 -9.09 6.92
N PRO A 213 12.44 -9.30 7.78
CA PRO A 213 12.73 -10.62 8.30
C PRO A 213 11.53 -11.20 9.07
N VAL A 214 11.26 -12.50 8.93
CA VAL A 214 10.08 -13.15 9.56
C VAL A 214 10.03 -12.94 11.07
N VAL A 215 11.18 -12.86 11.75
CA VAL A 215 11.24 -12.57 13.18
C VAL A 215 10.56 -11.26 13.56
N ASN A 216 10.50 -10.31 12.64
CA ASN A 216 9.94 -8.98 12.85
C ASN A 216 8.43 -8.89 12.52
N LEU A 217 7.84 -9.94 11.94
CA LEU A 217 6.42 -9.95 11.58
C LEU A 217 5.48 -10.09 12.80
N ARG A 218 5.94 -10.73 13.86
CA ARG A 218 5.12 -11.08 15.03
C ARG A 218 4.97 -9.97 16.05
N ASN A 219 5.70 -8.89 15.89
CA ASN A 219 5.81 -7.89 16.94
C ASN A 219 4.88 -6.71 16.70
N ARG A 220 4.48 -6.07 17.80
CA ARG A 220 3.47 -5.02 17.84
C ARG A 220 3.87 -3.82 16.98
N PRO A 221 2.91 -3.08 16.41
CA PRO A 221 3.19 -1.78 15.83
C PRO A 221 3.97 -0.94 16.85
N GLY A 222 5.12 -0.40 16.46
CA GLY A 222 5.99 0.41 17.30
C GLY A 222 7.25 -0.27 17.86
N GLU A 223 7.33 -1.62 17.90
CA GLU A 223 8.43 -2.30 18.60
C GLU A 223 9.62 -2.74 17.73
N LEU A 224 9.58 -2.60 16.38
CA LEU A 224 10.65 -3.21 15.60
C LEU A 224 11.17 -2.34 14.48
N SER A 225 12.27 -1.72 14.84
CA SER A 225 13.27 -1.33 13.89
C SER A 225 14.09 -2.52 13.46
N HIS A 226 14.37 -2.62 12.17
CA HIS A 226 15.37 -3.54 11.63
C HIS A 226 16.30 -2.77 10.69
N PRO A 227 17.58 -3.16 10.59
CA PRO A 227 18.50 -2.52 9.68
C PRO A 227 18.13 -2.82 8.24
N VAL A 228 18.25 -1.80 7.38
CA VAL A 228 18.05 -1.91 5.94
C VAL A 228 19.28 -1.37 5.21
N ASP A 229 19.48 -1.77 3.96
CA ASP A 229 20.49 -1.17 3.10
C ASP A 229 19.99 0.16 2.50
N GLU A 230 20.82 0.84 1.76
CA GLU A 230 20.51 2.14 1.11
C GLU A 230 19.36 2.05 0.10
N TYR A 231 19.06 0.84 -0.40
CA TYR A 231 17.95 0.55 -1.31
C TYR A 231 16.71 0.05 -0.57
N GLY A 232 16.72 0.05 0.78
CA GLY A 232 15.61 -0.40 1.62
C GLY A 232 15.50 -1.92 1.79
N GLY A 233 16.45 -2.69 1.28
CA GLY A 233 16.50 -4.14 1.47
C GLY A 233 16.86 -4.50 2.91
N PRO A 234 16.15 -5.44 3.59
CA PRO A 234 16.45 -5.79 4.97
C PRO A 234 17.85 -6.42 5.10
N ILE A 235 18.60 -5.93 6.09
CA ILE A 235 19.91 -6.49 6.46
C ILE A 235 19.67 -7.57 7.52
N ARG A 236 20.25 -8.76 7.30
CA ARG A 236 20.20 -9.84 8.27
C ARG A 236 21.14 -9.54 9.44
N ILE A 237 20.63 -9.65 10.65
CA ILE A 237 21.42 -9.61 11.87
C ILE A 237 21.87 -11.05 12.16
N ASN A 238 23.18 -11.30 12.18
CA ASN A 238 23.74 -12.61 12.45
C ASN A 238 23.94 -12.82 13.97
N GLN A 239 24.17 -14.07 14.36
CA GLN A 239 24.51 -14.37 15.74
C GLN A 239 25.84 -13.69 16.11
N GLY A 240 25.82 -12.85 17.13
CA GLY A 240 26.96 -12.03 17.55
C GLY A 240 26.91 -10.57 17.10
N ASP A 241 26.07 -10.22 16.13
CA ASP A 241 25.86 -8.83 15.74
C ASP A 241 25.09 -8.05 16.84
N ARG A 242 25.51 -6.82 17.11
CA ARG A 242 24.86 -5.91 18.04
C ARG A 242 24.10 -4.85 17.29
N PHE A 243 22.78 -4.94 17.30
CA PHE A 243 21.90 -3.92 16.72
C PHE A 243 21.31 -3.04 17.81
N THR A 244 21.43 -1.71 17.64
CA THR A 244 20.77 -0.70 18.47
C THR A 244 19.77 0.03 17.59
N PRO A 245 18.47 0.03 17.91
CA PRO A 245 17.44 0.70 17.10
C PRO A 245 17.59 2.22 17.17
N PRO A 246 17.03 2.96 16.18
CA PRO A 246 17.00 4.42 16.22
C PRO A 246 16.08 4.92 17.33
N VAL A 247 16.38 6.07 17.88
CA VAL A 247 15.57 6.71 18.94
C VAL A 247 15.20 8.12 18.52
N ALA A 248 13.91 8.48 18.63
CA ALA A 248 13.46 9.84 18.38
C ALA A 248 13.96 10.77 19.50
N LEU A 249 14.81 11.73 19.15
CA LEU A 249 15.38 12.74 20.04
C LEU A 249 14.46 13.96 20.18
N GLU A 250 13.90 14.39 19.05
CA GLU A 250 12.96 15.50 19.00
C GLU A 250 11.69 15.05 18.28
N ARG A 251 10.54 15.29 18.92
CA ARG A 251 9.20 15.02 18.37
C ARG A 251 8.47 16.33 18.16
N VAL A 252 7.91 16.51 16.97
CA VAL A 252 7.09 17.68 16.62
C VAL A 252 5.62 17.25 16.66
N ALA A 253 4.79 17.99 17.38
CA ALA A 253 3.36 17.72 17.43
C ALA A 253 2.67 18.17 16.12
N PRO A 254 1.76 17.36 15.54
CA PRO A 254 0.96 17.79 14.42
C PRO A 254 0.14 19.04 14.74
N GLN A 255 0.14 20.01 13.82
CA GLN A 255 -0.60 21.25 13.96
C GLN A 255 -1.99 21.12 13.32
N PHE A 256 -3.02 21.48 14.07
CA PHE A 256 -4.42 21.49 13.60
C PHE A 256 -5.01 22.89 13.69
N GLU A 257 -6.03 23.13 12.90
CA GLU A 257 -6.83 24.36 13.01
C GLU A 257 -7.54 24.43 14.37
N ALA A 258 -7.63 25.63 14.90
CA ALA A 258 -8.28 25.86 16.20
C ALA A 258 -9.74 25.34 16.18
N GLY A 259 -10.12 24.63 17.22
CA GLY A 259 -11.49 24.10 17.40
C GLY A 259 -11.73 22.72 16.77
N ARG A 260 -10.76 22.13 16.07
CA ARG A 260 -10.90 20.76 15.55
C ARG A 260 -10.52 19.73 16.63
N THR A 261 -11.54 19.02 17.11
CA THR A 261 -11.31 17.89 18.04
C THR A 261 -11.01 16.63 17.25
N VAL A 262 -9.83 16.06 17.44
CA VAL A 262 -9.39 14.83 16.80
C VAL A 262 -9.27 13.72 17.85
N ARG A 263 -9.87 12.56 17.59
CA ARG A 263 -9.76 11.37 18.45
C ARG A 263 -9.35 10.18 17.62
N GLY A 264 -8.37 9.42 18.08
CA GLY A 264 -7.89 8.21 17.42
C GLY A 264 -6.38 8.19 17.34
N ALA A 265 -5.85 7.36 16.46
CA ALA A 265 -4.42 7.25 16.26
C ALA A 265 -4.08 7.02 14.79
N VAL A 266 -3.00 7.65 14.33
CA VAL A 266 -2.36 7.40 13.04
C VAL A 266 -1.09 6.60 13.32
N LEU A 267 -0.90 5.49 12.60
CA LEU A 267 0.35 4.74 12.63
C LEU A 267 1.18 5.12 11.40
N LEU A 268 2.37 5.64 11.65
CA LEU A 268 3.34 6.00 10.62
C LEU A 268 4.51 5.03 10.61
N GLY A 269 5.09 4.79 9.44
CA GLY A 269 6.34 4.09 9.25
C GLY A 269 7.29 4.91 8.41
N GLY A 270 8.60 4.65 8.53
CA GLY A 270 9.63 5.30 7.74
C GLY A 270 10.98 4.63 7.93
N VAL A 271 12.00 5.16 7.28
CA VAL A 271 13.38 4.70 7.40
C VAL A 271 14.23 5.83 7.96
N VAL A 272 14.87 5.58 9.10
CA VAL A 272 15.83 6.52 9.70
C VAL A 272 17.19 6.33 9.04
N THR A 273 17.76 7.41 8.52
CA THR A 273 19.08 7.41 7.87
C THR A 273 20.22 7.44 8.89
N PRO A 274 21.46 7.11 8.48
CA PRO A 274 22.64 7.25 9.34
C PRO A 274 22.85 8.66 9.89
N GLU A 275 22.30 9.70 9.24
CA GLU A 275 22.34 11.11 9.66
C GLU A 275 21.20 11.48 10.65
N GLY A 276 20.35 10.52 11.01
CA GLY A 276 19.24 10.74 11.92
C GLY A 276 18.04 11.47 11.33
N LYS A 277 17.88 11.44 10.00
CA LYS A 277 16.69 11.93 9.29
C LYS A 277 15.75 10.77 8.98
N ILE A 278 14.45 11.06 8.87
CA ILE A 278 13.49 10.05 8.43
C ILE A 278 13.10 10.26 6.97
N ILE A 279 13.10 9.18 6.22
CA ILE A 279 12.74 9.12 4.79
C ILE A 279 11.73 8.00 4.56
N ASN A 280 11.18 7.90 3.36
CA ASN A 280 10.23 6.85 2.97
C ASN A 280 9.05 6.73 3.96
N ILE A 281 8.55 7.89 4.43
CA ILE A 281 7.43 7.94 5.37
C ILE A 281 6.16 7.41 4.71
N ARG A 282 5.36 6.66 5.47
CA ARG A 282 4.08 6.10 5.03
C ARG A 282 3.07 6.06 6.15
N VAL A 283 1.81 6.22 5.79
CA VAL A 283 0.69 5.99 6.70
C VAL A 283 0.36 4.50 6.67
N LEU A 284 0.67 3.80 7.76
CA LEU A 284 0.39 2.36 7.92
C LEU A 284 -1.03 2.10 8.44
N ARG A 285 -1.57 3.03 9.24
CA ARG A 285 -2.96 3.04 9.68
C ARG A 285 -3.46 4.48 9.65
N SER A 286 -4.43 4.73 8.77
CA SER A 286 -5.07 6.02 8.59
C SER A 286 -6.12 6.28 9.66
N LEU A 287 -6.29 7.53 10.04
CA LEU A 287 -7.42 8.02 10.83
C LEU A 287 -8.38 8.83 9.97
N ASP A 288 -7.85 9.83 9.28
CA ASP A 288 -8.55 10.72 8.34
C ASP A 288 -7.49 11.35 7.42
N PRO A 289 -7.75 11.49 6.11
CA PRO A 289 -6.75 11.98 5.16
C PRO A 289 -6.10 13.31 5.53
N VAL A 290 -6.87 14.24 6.10
CA VAL A 290 -6.33 15.57 6.52
C VAL A 290 -5.45 15.43 7.76
N ILE A 291 -5.83 14.52 8.67
CA ILE A 291 -5.08 14.26 9.90
C ILE A 291 -3.79 13.50 9.56
N ASP A 292 -3.86 12.56 8.62
CA ASP A 292 -2.71 11.80 8.14
C ASP A 292 -1.65 12.71 7.53
N ASP A 293 -2.05 13.69 6.69
CA ASP A 293 -1.12 14.68 6.11
C ASP A 293 -0.42 15.48 7.21
N ARG A 294 -1.15 15.98 8.20
CA ARG A 294 -0.57 16.71 9.33
C ARG A 294 0.35 15.85 10.20
N ALA A 295 -0.01 14.59 10.39
CA ALA A 295 0.80 13.63 11.09
C ALA A 295 2.12 13.36 10.36
N VAL A 296 2.10 13.18 9.04
CA VAL A 296 3.28 13.01 8.20
C VAL A 296 4.16 14.24 8.19
N ASP A 297 3.58 15.45 8.08
CA ASP A 297 4.32 16.71 8.11
C ASP A 297 5.07 16.91 9.43
N ALA A 298 4.43 16.54 10.55
CA ALA A 298 5.08 16.56 11.86
C ALA A 298 6.19 15.51 11.95
N PHE A 299 5.93 14.29 11.48
CA PHE A 299 6.88 13.18 11.52
C PHE A 299 8.13 13.43 10.66
N ARG A 300 8.02 14.12 9.52
CA ARG A 300 9.16 14.56 8.70
C ARG A 300 10.15 15.46 9.44
N GLN A 301 9.68 16.16 10.47
CA GLN A 301 10.49 17.10 11.26
C GLN A 301 11.16 16.45 12.47
N TYR A 302 10.87 15.16 12.73
CA TYR A 302 11.51 14.44 13.82
C TYR A 302 13.01 14.33 13.60
N LYS A 303 13.78 14.40 14.70
CA LYS A 303 15.21 14.11 14.69
C LYS A 303 15.49 12.85 15.49
N PHE A 304 16.38 12.04 14.96
CA PHE A 304 16.70 10.73 15.51
C PHE A 304 18.18 10.59 15.86
N SER A 305 18.45 9.81 16.91
CA SER A 305 19.71 9.09 17.00
C SER A 305 19.66 7.94 15.98
N PRO A 306 20.67 7.80 15.08
CA PRO A 306 20.64 6.74 14.08
C PRO A 306 20.69 5.35 14.71
N ALA A 307 20.23 4.35 13.97
CA ALA A 307 20.45 2.96 14.34
C ALA A 307 21.92 2.60 14.20
N LEU A 308 22.40 1.70 15.07
CA LEU A 308 23.76 1.20 15.01
C LEU A 308 23.76 -0.33 14.81
N LEU A 309 24.55 -0.81 13.84
CA LEU A 309 24.88 -2.20 13.68
C LEU A 309 26.39 -2.35 13.89
N ASN A 310 26.78 -3.08 14.94
CA ASN A 310 28.20 -3.22 15.35
C ASN A 310 28.90 -1.85 15.51
N ALA A 311 28.21 -0.90 16.19
CA ALA A 311 28.66 0.47 16.41
C ALA A 311 28.79 1.35 15.14
N LYS A 312 28.39 0.87 13.96
CA LYS A 312 28.34 1.65 12.73
C LYS A 312 26.92 2.11 12.48
N ALA A 313 26.74 3.40 12.14
CA ALA A 313 25.42 3.95 11.79
C ALA A 313 24.90 3.30 10.50
N VAL A 314 23.64 2.88 10.51
CA VAL A 314 22.97 2.21 9.41
C VAL A 314 21.56 2.76 9.23
N PHE A 315 21.01 2.58 8.03
CA PHE A 315 19.59 2.79 7.81
C PHE A 315 18.79 1.76 8.60
N ALA A 316 17.66 2.19 9.19
CA ALA A 316 16.76 1.26 9.88
C ALA A 316 15.30 1.74 9.80
N THR A 317 14.39 0.78 9.77
CA THR A 317 12.96 1.10 9.83
C THR A 317 12.58 1.63 11.21
N TYR A 318 11.59 2.52 11.23
CA TYR A 318 11.03 3.09 12.45
C TYR A 318 9.51 3.24 12.30
N ARG A 319 8.79 3.04 13.40
CA ARG A 319 7.34 3.21 13.45
C ARG A 319 6.96 4.06 14.64
N GLU A 320 5.97 4.94 14.42
CA GLU A 320 5.42 5.81 15.43
C GLU A 320 3.89 5.78 15.38
N GLU A 321 3.27 5.58 16.53
CA GLU A 321 1.83 5.73 16.70
C GLU A 321 1.54 7.09 17.32
N LEU A 322 0.99 8.01 16.52
CA LEU A 322 0.55 9.31 16.97
C LEU A 322 -0.89 9.22 17.45
N THR A 323 -1.07 9.27 18.77
CA THR A 323 -2.39 9.22 19.40
C THR A 323 -2.91 10.63 19.61
N PHE A 324 -4.11 10.89 19.13
CA PHE A 324 -4.85 12.12 19.32
C PHE A 324 -5.91 11.91 20.40
N ALA A 325 -5.70 12.50 21.55
CA ALA A 325 -6.73 12.61 22.59
C ALA A 325 -7.53 13.88 22.31
N ALA A 326 -8.85 13.84 22.53
CA ALA A 326 -9.60 15.09 22.65
C ALA A 326 -8.95 15.93 23.73
N ALA A 327 -8.64 17.19 23.43
CA ALA A 327 -8.38 18.14 24.51
C ALA A 327 -9.53 18.03 25.52
N PRO A 328 -9.27 17.96 26.83
CA PRO A 328 -10.35 18.02 27.80
C PRO A 328 -11.16 19.29 27.48
N PRO A 329 -12.50 19.19 27.48
CA PRO A 329 -13.33 20.35 27.14
C PRO A 329 -12.91 21.51 28.03
N SER A 330 -12.77 22.69 27.44
CA SER A 330 -12.45 23.90 28.19
C SER A 330 -13.53 24.15 29.26
N ILE A 331 -13.18 24.83 30.32
CA ILE A 331 -14.17 25.18 31.39
C ILE A 331 -15.39 25.88 30.77
N LEU A 332 -15.17 26.71 29.73
CA LEU A 332 -16.23 27.40 29.01
C LEU A 332 -17.14 26.42 28.23
N GLU A 333 -16.58 25.41 27.57
CA GLU A 333 -17.36 24.38 26.87
C GLU A 333 -18.18 23.53 27.84
N ILE A 334 -17.61 23.18 29.00
CA ILE A 334 -18.32 22.46 30.08
C ILE A 334 -19.48 23.29 30.62
N GLU A 335 -19.28 24.59 30.82
CA GLU A 335 -20.33 25.50 31.28
C GLU A 335 -21.45 25.71 30.23
N GLU A 336 -21.06 25.81 28.97
CA GLU A 336 -22.02 25.95 27.86
C GLU A 336 -22.85 24.66 27.68
N GLU A 337 -22.23 23.50 27.78
CA GLU A 337 -22.94 22.22 27.71
C GLU A 337 -23.88 22.02 28.90
N LYS A 338 -23.45 22.39 30.10
CA LYS A 338 -24.33 22.42 31.30
C LYS A 338 -25.48 23.38 31.14
N ARG A 339 -25.26 24.54 30.51
CA ARG A 339 -26.33 25.50 30.24
C ARG A 339 -27.34 24.92 29.24
N LYS A 340 -26.90 24.35 28.14
CA LYS A 340 -27.77 23.69 27.15
C LYS A 340 -28.58 22.54 27.76
N GLN A 341 -27.95 21.72 28.62
CA GLN A 341 -28.67 20.66 29.33
C GLN A 341 -29.76 21.20 30.26
N ARG A 342 -29.48 22.24 31.02
CA ARG A 342 -30.48 22.89 31.90
C ARG A 342 -31.63 23.52 31.13
N GLU A 343 -31.38 24.08 29.95
CA GLU A 343 -32.44 24.63 29.07
C GLU A 343 -33.32 23.50 28.51
N LEU A 344 -32.69 22.38 28.07
CA LEU A 344 -33.40 21.21 27.58
C LEU A 344 -34.28 20.55 28.66
N GLU A 345 -33.79 20.49 29.90
CA GLU A 345 -34.57 19.97 31.04
C GLU A 345 -35.78 20.88 31.35
N LYS A 346 -35.57 22.19 31.36
CA LYS A 346 -36.68 23.16 31.57
C LYS A 346 -37.72 23.03 30.44
N GLU A 347 -37.31 22.81 29.21
CA GLU A 347 -38.23 22.63 28.09
C GLU A 347 -39.01 21.32 28.20
N LYS A 348 -38.36 20.24 28.59
CA LYS A 348 -39.00 18.93 28.87
C LYS A 348 -39.99 19.05 30.03
N GLU A 349 -39.66 19.78 31.07
CA GLU A 349 -40.54 20.01 32.21
C GLU A 349 -41.77 20.88 31.83
N LYS A 350 -41.60 21.92 31.01
CA LYS A 350 -42.70 22.69 30.44
C LYS A 350 -43.61 21.84 29.58
N GLN A 351 -43.08 20.93 28.80
CA GLN A 351 -43.86 20.01 27.97
C GLN A 351 -44.63 18.99 28.84
N ARG A 352 -44.04 18.50 29.94
CA ARG A 352 -44.71 17.59 30.89
C ARG A 352 -45.89 18.31 31.60
N ARG A 353 -45.72 19.58 31.96
CA ARG A 353 -46.80 20.37 32.58
C ARG A 353 -47.93 20.80 31.63
N LYS A 354 -47.70 20.69 30.30
CA LYS A 354 -48.72 21.00 29.25
C LYS A 354 -49.49 19.77 28.77
N LYS A 355 -49.12 18.57 29.20
CA LYS A 355 -49.91 17.36 28.93
C LYS A 355 -51.02 17.23 29.98
N PRO A 356 -52.29 17.24 29.56
CA PRO A 356 -53.43 17.07 30.48
C PRO A 356 -53.47 15.67 31.08
#